data_8a895b7c4ea32dbffbb66035643c5263
#
_entry.id   8a895b7c4ea32dbffbb66035643c5263
#
_cell.length_a   1.000
_cell.length_b   1.000
_cell.length_c   1.000
_cell.angle_alpha   90.00
_cell.angle_beta   90.00
_cell.angle_gamma   90.00
#
_symmetry.space_group_name_H-M   'P 1'
#
loop_
_entity.id
_entity.type
_entity.pdbx_description
1 polymer ?
#
loop_
_entity_poly.entity_id
_entity_poly.type
_entity_poly.pdbx_seq_one_letter_code
_entity_poly.pdbx_strand_id
1 'polypeptide(L)'
;MNVVVVGSGSWGTALAIKSVLAGNTTTLYCRRPEFADQLAKDLENKEYLPGVTLPNELVYSSDLATCIKGADIILMVTPSVHVRTSLEFIKPYAHKEQSYILCSKGVERTTGKLLTTVMREVLGTVGCNLAVLSGPNHAEEIGRDLPAASVLSTEDLDVATMLQKALCSQNFRIYANTDITGVELAGATKNIIALAAGIVDGLKLGDNCKALLLTRGLHEMTRFGVALGAQKETYAGLAGMGDLIATCMSPHGRNRAAGQKLADGKTMDYIINHTNMVVEGFFATDIIYKMACEHHIEMPITKALYEVLYEEKSPALALAELMGRDIKIEVS
;
A
#
# COMPACT_ATOMS: atom_id res chain seq x y z
N MET A 1 16.52 -14.04 11.86
CA MET A 1 16.37 -12.69 12.47
C MET A 1 15.09 -12.63 13.29
N ASN A 2 15.02 -11.73 14.25
CA ASN A 2 13.81 -11.45 15.02
C ASN A 2 12.98 -10.40 14.26
N VAL A 3 11.82 -10.80 13.77
CA VAL A 3 10.94 -9.93 12.98
C VAL A 3 9.67 -9.63 13.77
N VAL A 4 9.30 -8.36 13.86
CA VAL A 4 8.04 -7.93 14.46
C VAL A 4 7.15 -7.33 13.39
N VAL A 5 5.91 -7.82 13.28
CA VAL A 5 4.89 -7.27 12.41
C VAL A 5 3.93 -6.43 13.24
N VAL A 6 3.95 -5.13 13.02
CA VAL A 6 3.07 -4.17 13.71
C VAL A 6 1.82 -3.94 12.89
N GLY A 7 0.76 -4.64 13.27
CA GLY A 7 -0.55 -4.61 12.61
C GLY A 7 -1.03 -6.01 12.21
N SER A 8 -2.07 -6.49 12.89
CA SER A 8 -2.65 -7.83 12.75
C SER A 8 -3.86 -7.91 11.80
N GLY A 9 -3.92 -7.01 10.82
CA GLY A 9 -4.88 -7.07 9.71
C GLY A 9 -4.50 -8.14 8.68
N SER A 10 -5.25 -8.24 7.56
CA SER A 10 -5.01 -9.24 6.51
C SER A 10 -3.56 -9.22 6.00
N TRP A 11 -3.04 -8.04 5.63
CA TRP A 11 -1.70 -7.90 5.09
C TRP A 11 -0.61 -8.18 6.12
N GLY A 12 -0.76 -7.71 7.35
CA GLY A 12 0.20 -7.99 8.42
C GLY A 12 0.24 -9.48 8.77
N THR A 13 -0.90 -10.14 8.82
CA THR A 13 -0.98 -11.60 9.03
C THR A 13 -0.28 -12.36 7.90
N ALA A 14 -0.51 -11.99 6.63
CA ALA A 14 0.15 -12.61 5.50
C ALA A 14 1.68 -12.41 5.52
N LEU A 15 2.16 -11.21 5.86
CA LEU A 15 3.60 -10.94 6.02
C LEU A 15 4.22 -11.70 7.19
N ALA A 16 3.49 -11.86 8.29
CA ALA A 16 3.96 -12.67 9.43
C ALA A 16 4.16 -14.13 9.03
N ILE A 17 3.22 -14.72 8.27
CA ILE A 17 3.35 -16.06 7.69
C ILE A 17 4.60 -16.13 6.80
N LYS A 18 4.79 -15.19 5.88
CA LYS A 18 5.95 -15.18 4.97
C LYS A 18 7.27 -15.03 5.70
N SER A 19 7.29 -14.23 6.76
CA SER A 19 8.48 -14.08 7.61
C SER A 19 8.86 -15.37 8.33
N VAL A 20 7.88 -16.12 8.86
CA VAL A 20 8.11 -17.46 9.42
C VAL A 20 8.64 -18.43 8.34
N LEU A 21 8.01 -18.44 7.17
CA LEU A 21 8.44 -19.29 6.04
C LEU A 21 9.82 -18.91 5.49
N ALA A 22 10.28 -17.70 5.71
CA ALA A 22 11.64 -17.25 5.42
C ALA A 22 12.67 -17.68 6.49
N GLY A 23 12.23 -18.36 7.56
CA GLY A 23 13.09 -18.86 8.64
C GLY A 23 13.35 -17.85 9.76
N ASN A 24 12.56 -16.79 9.88
CA ASN A 24 12.69 -15.82 10.94
C ASN A 24 11.88 -16.20 12.19
N THR A 25 12.38 -15.81 13.36
CA THR A 25 11.57 -15.77 14.58
C THR A 25 10.63 -14.57 14.48
N THR A 26 9.33 -14.83 14.33
CA THR A 26 8.37 -13.78 13.97
C THR A 26 7.32 -13.58 15.07
N THR A 27 7.13 -12.32 15.47
CA THR A 27 6.06 -11.91 16.38
C THR A 27 5.04 -11.03 15.65
N LEU A 28 3.78 -11.43 15.66
CA LEU A 28 2.66 -10.61 15.21
C LEU A 28 2.13 -9.79 16.40
N TYR A 29 2.36 -8.49 16.37
CA TYR A 29 1.82 -7.59 17.38
C TYR A 29 0.33 -7.33 17.15
N CYS A 30 -0.47 -7.60 18.16
CA CYS A 30 -1.90 -7.40 18.22
C CYS A 30 -2.22 -6.34 19.27
N ARG A 31 -2.85 -5.22 18.88
CA ARG A 31 -3.21 -4.15 19.82
C ARG A 31 -4.17 -4.61 20.93
N ARG A 32 -5.06 -5.57 20.62
CA ARG A 32 -6.02 -6.16 21.55
C ARG A 32 -5.43 -7.45 22.13
N PRO A 33 -5.20 -7.56 23.47
CA PRO A 33 -4.68 -8.79 24.08
C PRO A 33 -5.56 -10.02 23.78
N GLU A 34 -6.87 -9.89 23.92
CA GLU A 34 -7.84 -10.94 23.65
C GLU A 34 -7.80 -11.45 22.20
N PHE A 35 -7.39 -10.59 21.26
CA PHE A 35 -7.22 -10.98 19.87
C PHE A 35 -5.91 -11.78 19.67
N ALA A 36 -4.85 -11.44 20.38
CA ALA A 36 -3.61 -12.23 20.38
C ALA A 36 -3.87 -13.64 20.92
N ASP A 37 -4.60 -13.76 22.03
CA ASP A 37 -4.96 -15.04 22.64
C ASP A 37 -5.85 -15.88 21.70
N GLN A 38 -6.79 -15.22 21.01
CA GLN A 38 -7.66 -15.88 20.02
C GLN A 38 -6.85 -16.44 18.86
N LEU A 39 -5.91 -15.66 18.28
CA LEU A 39 -5.07 -16.11 17.18
C LEU A 39 -4.17 -17.29 17.57
N ALA A 40 -3.61 -17.25 18.80
CA ALA A 40 -2.79 -18.33 19.33
C ALA A 40 -3.59 -19.63 19.52
N LYS A 41 -4.86 -19.53 19.91
CA LYS A 41 -5.76 -20.68 20.10
C LYS A 41 -6.27 -21.25 18.80
N ASP A 42 -6.76 -20.37 17.91
CA ASP A 42 -7.48 -20.75 16.68
C ASP A 42 -6.52 -21.12 15.55
N LEU A 43 -5.28 -20.63 15.59
CA LEU A 43 -4.31 -20.70 14.48
C LEU A 43 -4.90 -20.23 13.14
N GLU A 44 -5.80 -19.26 13.21
CA GLU A 44 -6.47 -18.66 12.06
C GLU A 44 -6.89 -17.22 12.40
N ASN A 45 -6.68 -16.29 11.49
CA ASN A 45 -7.19 -14.93 11.59
C ASN A 45 -8.57 -14.82 10.90
N LYS A 46 -9.62 -15.30 11.56
CA LYS A 46 -10.98 -15.34 11.00
C LYS A 46 -11.55 -13.95 10.71
N GLU A 47 -11.11 -12.92 11.44
CA GLU A 47 -11.60 -11.54 11.28
C GLU A 47 -11.05 -10.88 10.01
N TYR A 48 -9.75 -11.10 9.68
CA TYR A 48 -9.08 -10.36 8.62
C TYR A 48 -8.52 -11.22 7.48
N LEU A 49 -8.25 -12.51 7.72
CA LEU A 49 -7.68 -13.43 6.71
C LEU A 49 -8.27 -14.84 6.87
N PRO A 50 -9.59 -14.99 6.70
CA PRO A 50 -10.25 -16.28 6.90
C PRO A 50 -9.79 -17.35 5.89
N GLY A 51 -9.79 -18.60 6.36
CA GLY A 51 -9.42 -19.77 5.55
C GLY A 51 -7.91 -19.91 5.33
N VAL A 52 -7.08 -19.25 6.15
CA VAL A 52 -5.62 -19.36 6.12
C VAL A 52 -5.12 -19.85 7.48
N THR A 53 -4.47 -21.02 7.50
CA THR A 53 -3.85 -21.57 8.73
C THR A 53 -2.56 -20.83 9.05
N LEU A 54 -2.42 -20.40 10.31
CA LEU A 54 -1.22 -19.72 10.80
C LEU A 54 -0.17 -20.73 11.24
N PRO A 55 1.14 -20.49 10.96
CA PRO A 55 2.23 -21.34 11.42
C PRO A 55 2.26 -21.45 12.95
N ASN A 56 2.59 -22.66 13.47
CA ASN A 56 2.71 -22.89 14.92
C ASN A 56 3.87 -22.10 15.53
N GLU A 57 4.87 -21.76 14.75
CA GLU A 57 6.06 -21.00 15.15
C GLU A 57 5.80 -19.50 15.26
N LEU A 58 4.63 -19.03 14.77
CA LEU A 58 4.26 -17.61 14.85
C LEU A 58 3.89 -17.23 16.28
N VAL A 59 4.60 -16.25 16.82
CA VAL A 59 4.34 -15.72 18.17
C VAL A 59 3.35 -14.55 18.10
N TYR A 60 2.46 -14.48 19.07
CA TYR A 60 1.49 -13.40 19.20
C TYR A 60 1.75 -12.60 20.47
N SER A 61 1.68 -11.29 20.41
CA SER A 61 1.92 -10.44 21.57
C SER A 61 1.12 -9.14 21.50
N SER A 62 0.70 -8.65 22.65
CA SER A 62 0.13 -7.30 22.83
C SER A 62 1.07 -6.34 23.57
N ASP A 63 2.27 -6.78 23.95
CA ASP A 63 3.30 -5.94 24.56
C ASP A 63 4.23 -5.37 23.47
N LEU A 64 3.90 -4.17 22.99
CA LEU A 64 4.67 -3.49 21.93
C LEU A 64 6.11 -3.19 22.39
N ALA A 65 6.30 -2.81 23.63
CA ALA A 65 7.61 -2.43 24.16
C ALA A 65 8.60 -3.60 24.10
N THR A 66 8.20 -4.75 24.60
CA THR A 66 9.02 -5.97 24.57
C THR A 66 9.24 -6.44 23.13
N CYS A 67 8.22 -6.40 22.27
CA CYS A 67 8.35 -6.76 20.87
C CYS A 67 9.43 -5.92 20.17
N ILE A 68 9.36 -4.59 20.29
CA ILE A 68 10.28 -3.69 19.58
C ILE A 68 11.71 -3.81 20.09
N LYS A 69 11.93 -3.88 21.41
CA LYS A 69 13.28 -3.99 21.98
C LYS A 69 14.06 -5.21 21.50
N GLY A 70 13.39 -6.31 21.22
CA GLY A 70 14.01 -7.57 20.77
C GLY A 70 14.06 -7.77 19.26
N ALA A 71 13.56 -6.81 18.47
CA ALA A 71 13.44 -6.96 17.02
C ALA A 71 14.68 -6.49 16.26
N ASP A 72 15.06 -7.22 15.21
CA ASP A 72 16.01 -6.76 14.19
C ASP A 72 15.29 -6.01 13.05
N ILE A 73 14.09 -6.50 12.68
CA ILE A 73 13.27 -5.97 11.60
C ILE A 73 11.86 -5.69 12.12
N ILE A 74 11.35 -4.51 11.85
CA ILE A 74 9.98 -4.09 12.18
C ILE A 74 9.20 -3.82 10.88
N LEU A 75 8.18 -4.64 10.60
CA LEU A 75 7.27 -4.45 9.49
C LEU A 75 6.09 -3.59 9.94
N MET A 76 6.01 -2.34 9.46
CA MET A 76 4.94 -1.40 9.76
C MET A 76 3.76 -1.63 8.82
N VAL A 77 2.70 -2.28 9.31
CA VAL A 77 1.54 -2.72 8.50
C VAL A 77 0.22 -2.11 9.02
N THR A 78 0.33 -1.02 9.74
CA THR A 78 -0.84 -0.26 10.23
C THR A 78 -1.46 0.55 9.08
N PRO A 79 -2.76 0.85 9.09
CA PRO A 79 -3.36 1.78 8.13
C PRO A 79 -2.61 3.13 8.10
N SER A 80 -2.57 3.78 6.92
CA SER A 80 -1.82 5.03 6.69
C SER A 80 -2.08 6.10 7.75
N VAL A 81 -3.34 6.23 8.19
CA VAL A 81 -3.78 7.19 9.24
C VAL A 81 -3.20 6.94 10.62
N HIS A 82 -2.67 5.76 10.89
CA HIS A 82 -2.14 5.37 12.20
C HIS A 82 -0.62 5.23 12.20
N VAL A 83 0.07 5.46 11.08
CA VAL A 83 1.52 5.26 10.98
C VAL A 83 2.26 6.17 11.95
N ARG A 84 2.00 7.48 11.95
CA ARG A 84 2.67 8.43 12.88
C ARG A 84 2.48 8.04 14.33
N THR A 85 1.25 7.86 14.77
CA THR A 85 0.94 7.50 16.16
C THR A 85 1.61 6.19 16.57
N SER A 86 1.61 5.19 15.68
CA SER A 86 2.28 3.91 15.94
C SER A 86 3.79 4.09 16.11
N LEU A 87 4.41 4.92 15.26
CA LEU A 87 5.84 5.22 15.34
C LEU A 87 6.20 6.02 16.61
N GLU A 88 5.36 6.96 17.03
CA GLU A 88 5.53 7.70 18.27
C GLU A 88 5.50 6.78 19.50
N PHE A 89 4.62 5.78 19.54
CA PHE A 89 4.61 4.75 20.57
C PHE A 89 5.84 3.83 20.53
N ILE A 90 6.37 3.56 19.34
CA ILE A 90 7.54 2.70 19.12
C ILE A 90 8.84 3.42 19.48
N LYS A 91 8.96 4.70 19.18
CA LYS A 91 10.19 5.51 19.29
C LYS A 91 10.98 5.33 20.59
N PRO A 92 10.35 5.27 21.81
CA PRO A 92 11.08 5.10 23.07
C PRO A 92 11.84 3.77 23.18
N TYR A 93 11.51 2.79 22.35
CA TYR A 93 12.07 1.45 22.35
C TYR A 93 12.95 1.16 21.15
N ALA A 94 12.99 2.10 20.20
CA ALA A 94 13.73 1.97 18.95
C ALA A 94 15.24 2.19 19.18
N HIS A 95 16.07 1.47 18.41
CA HIS A 95 17.53 1.63 18.43
C HIS A 95 18.12 1.53 17.00
N LYS A 96 19.36 1.99 16.84
CA LYS A 96 20.00 2.23 15.53
C LYS A 96 20.24 0.98 14.69
N GLU A 97 20.35 -0.18 15.31
CA GLU A 97 20.62 -1.46 14.63
C GLU A 97 19.36 -2.03 13.95
N GLN A 98 18.19 -1.46 14.23
CA GLN A 98 16.92 -1.93 13.69
C GLN A 98 16.67 -1.43 12.26
N SER A 99 15.87 -2.20 11.53
CA SER A 99 15.33 -1.80 10.23
C SER A 99 13.80 -1.71 10.30
N TYR A 100 13.27 -0.54 9.96
CA TYR A 100 11.82 -0.28 9.90
C TYR A 100 11.37 -0.30 8.46
N ILE A 101 10.45 -1.19 8.11
CA ILE A 101 9.94 -1.37 6.76
C ILE A 101 8.49 -0.94 6.71
N LEU A 102 8.21 0.15 5.98
CA LEU A 102 6.86 0.59 5.70
C LEU A 102 6.21 -0.37 4.70
N CYS A 103 5.13 -1.03 5.12
CA CYS A 103 4.34 -1.94 4.29
C CYS A 103 2.96 -1.37 3.97
N SER A 104 2.63 -0.21 4.53
CA SER A 104 1.39 0.53 4.29
C SER A 104 1.51 1.38 3.03
N LYS A 105 0.41 1.51 2.30
CA LYS A 105 0.33 2.31 1.07
C LYS A 105 -0.57 3.52 1.29
N GLY A 106 -0.16 4.68 0.80
CA GLY A 106 -0.91 5.91 0.95
C GLY A 106 -0.06 7.08 1.42
N VAL A 107 -0.74 8.13 1.89
CA VAL A 107 -0.13 9.37 2.41
C VAL A 107 -0.76 9.72 3.75
N GLU A 108 -0.06 10.51 4.56
CA GLU A 108 -0.60 11.00 5.82
C GLU A 108 -1.72 12.03 5.57
N ARG A 109 -2.92 11.77 6.08
CA ARG A 109 -4.09 12.60 5.76
C ARG A 109 -4.01 14.02 6.30
N THR A 110 -3.41 14.20 7.47
CA THR A 110 -3.38 15.49 8.18
C THR A 110 -2.38 16.47 7.59
N THR A 111 -1.28 15.97 7.01
CA THR A 111 -0.17 16.81 6.53
C THR A 111 0.08 16.68 5.02
N GLY A 112 -0.53 15.69 4.35
CA GLY A 112 -0.24 15.37 2.95
C GLY A 112 1.14 14.72 2.73
N LYS A 113 1.92 14.45 3.78
CA LYS A 113 3.27 13.92 3.67
C LYS A 113 3.29 12.46 3.26
N LEU A 114 4.36 12.08 2.56
CA LEU A 114 4.70 10.68 2.37
C LEU A 114 4.95 10.00 3.71
N LEU A 115 4.55 8.74 3.86
CA LEU A 115 4.69 8.02 5.12
C LEU A 115 6.16 7.77 5.48
N THR A 116 7.06 7.66 4.50
CA THR A 116 8.51 7.61 4.74
C THR A 116 9.06 8.93 5.29
N THR A 117 8.50 10.07 4.87
CA THR A 117 8.80 11.36 5.48
C THR A 117 8.35 11.38 6.95
N VAL A 118 7.16 10.85 7.24
CA VAL A 118 6.69 10.67 8.62
C VAL A 118 7.63 9.77 9.43
N MET A 119 8.10 8.67 8.86
CA MET A 119 9.08 7.80 9.52
C MET A 119 10.37 8.54 9.84
N ARG A 120 10.91 9.34 8.90
CA ARG A 120 12.11 10.17 9.11
C ARG A 120 11.90 11.22 10.20
N GLU A 121 10.73 11.88 10.22
CA GLU A 121 10.40 12.86 11.27
C GLU A 121 10.37 12.24 12.67
N VAL A 122 9.78 11.06 12.80
CA VAL A 122 9.62 10.41 14.09
C VAL A 122 10.90 9.67 14.52
N LEU A 123 11.48 8.86 13.65
CA LEU A 123 12.60 7.95 13.96
C LEU A 123 13.97 8.48 13.55
N GLY A 124 14.07 9.58 12.79
CA GLY A 124 15.34 10.04 12.23
C GLY A 124 16.46 10.28 13.26
N THR A 125 16.10 10.67 14.49
CA THR A 125 17.07 10.84 15.59
C THR A 125 17.60 9.52 16.18
N VAL A 126 16.95 8.40 15.86
CA VAL A 126 17.39 7.06 16.32
C VAL A 126 18.52 6.53 15.45
N GLY A 127 18.55 6.91 14.16
CA GLY A 127 19.56 6.48 13.20
C GLY A 127 19.38 5.05 12.71
N CYS A 128 18.15 4.50 12.79
CA CYS A 128 17.80 3.19 12.27
C CYS A 128 17.62 3.20 10.75
N ASN A 129 17.64 2.00 10.12
CA ASN A 129 17.37 1.87 8.70
C ASN A 129 15.88 2.04 8.41
N LEU A 130 15.54 2.81 7.37
CA LEU A 130 14.19 3.00 6.88
C LEU A 130 14.05 2.41 5.48
N ALA A 131 13.00 1.62 5.27
CA ALA A 131 12.71 0.96 4.01
C ALA A 131 11.21 0.97 3.69
N VAL A 132 10.87 0.67 2.44
CA VAL A 132 9.49 0.50 1.95
C VAL A 132 9.36 -0.87 1.29
N LEU A 133 8.26 -1.57 1.54
CA LEU A 133 7.88 -2.79 0.84
C LEU A 133 6.57 -2.56 0.08
N SER A 134 6.59 -2.72 -1.24
CA SER A 134 5.41 -2.57 -2.10
C SER A 134 5.46 -3.56 -3.27
N GLY A 135 4.33 -3.71 -3.97
CA GLY A 135 4.20 -4.64 -5.09
C GLY A 135 2.80 -5.26 -5.18
N PRO A 136 2.54 -6.19 -6.10
CA PRO A 136 1.29 -6.92 -6.23
C PRO A 136 1.08 -7.88 -5.04
N ASN A 137 0.44 -7.37 -3.99
CA ASN A 137 0.40 -8.01 -2.67
C ASN A 137 -1.04 -8.21 -2.18
N HIS A 138 -1.77 -9.16 -2.76
CA HIS A 138 -3.06 -9.58 -2.19
C HIS A 138 -2.84 -10.52 -1.01
N ALA A 139 -3.28 -10.08 0.17
CA ALA A 139 -3.05 -10.80 1.42
C ALA A 139 -3.63 -12.23 1.39
N GLU A 140 -4.76 -12.39 0.74
CA GLU A 140 -5.48 -13.67 0.58
C GLU A 140 -4.65 -14.69 -0.22
N GLU A 141 -3.94 -14.25 -1.24
CA GLU A 141 -3.09 -15.09 -2.08
C GLU A 141 -1.76 -15.40 -1.37
N ILE A 142 -1.13 -14.37 -0.82
CA ILE A 142 0.15 -14.49 -0.12
C ILE A 142 0.00 -15.34 1.14
N GLY A 143 -1.09 -15.18 1.89
CA GLY A 143 -1.37 -15.99 3.07
C GLY A 143 -1.57 -17.47 2.76
N ARG A 144 -2.08 -17.80 1.57
CA ARG A 144 -2.21 -19.18 1.06
C ARG A 144 -0.94 -19.72 0.39
N ASP A 145 0.16 -19.01 0.54
CA ASP A 145 1.47 -19.33 -0.01
C ASP A 145 1.51 -19.45 -1.56
N LEU A 146 0.62 -18.72 -2.26
CA LEU A 146 0.70 -18.62 -3.71
C LEU A 146 1.93 -17.79 -4.13
N PRO A 147 2.52 -18.09 -5.30
CA PRO A 147 3.69 -17.36 -5.79
C PRO A 147 3.41 -15.88 -5.95
N ALA A 148 4.26 -15.05 -5.33
CA ALA A 148 4.16 -13.60 -5.38
C ALA A 148 5.55 -12.94 -5.31
N ALA A 149 5.60 -11.67 -5.69
CA ALA A 149 6.82 -10.89 -5.58
C ALA A 149 6.55 -9.45 -5.13
N SER A 150 7.50 -8.86 -4.42
CA SER A 150 7.49 -7.48 -3.94
C SER A 150 8.81 -6.77 -4.24
N VAL A 151 8.80 -5.45 -4.14
CA VAL A 151 10.00 -4.61 -4.12
C VAL A 151 10.21 -4.10 -2.71
N LEU A 152 11.44 -4.23 -2.22
CA LEU A 152 11.93 -3.59 -1.00
C LEU A 152 12.92 -2.51 -1.39
N SER A 153 12.66 -1.28 -0.97
CA SER A 153 13.52 -0.14 -1.28
C SER A 153 14.02 0.55 -0.01
N THR A 154 15.31 0.86 0.02
CA THR A 154 15.97 1.71 1.02
C THR A 154 17.10 2.47 0.35
N GLU A 155 17.62 3.55 0.96
CA GLU A 155 18.68 4.38 0.37
C GLU A 155 20.02 3.63 0.18
N ASP A 156 20.25 2.60 0.99
CA ASP A 156 21.46 1.77 0.98
C ASP A 156 21.19 0.41 0.34
N LEU A 157 21.86 0.10 -0.76
CA LEU A 157 21.70 -1.16 -1.49
C LEU A 157 22.13 -2.40 -0.67
N ASP A 158 23.14 -2.27 0.19
CA ASP A 158 23.59 -3.36 1.04
C ASP A 158 22.53 -3.70 2.09
N VAL A 159 21.91 -2.67 2.69
CA VAL A 159 20.76 -2.84 3.58
C VAL A 159 19.57 -3.43 2.83
N ALA A 160 19.25 -2.94 1.62
CA ALA A 160 18.20 -3.51 0.78
C ALA A 160 18.42 -5.00 0.51
N THR A 161 19.66 -5.38 0.18
CA THR A 161 20.06 -6.77 -0.11
C THR A 161 20.00 -7.64 1.14
N MET A 162 20.41 -7.13 2.28
CA MET A 162 20.32 -7.84 3.57
C MET A 162 18.86 -8.12 3.92
N LEU A 163 17.99 -7.11 3.85
CA LEU A 163 16.56 -7.24 4.13
C LEU A 163 15.85 -8.14 3.11
N GLN A 164 16.21 -8.06 1.82
CA GLN A 164 15.75 -8.96 0.78
C GLN A 164 16.01 -10.43 1.16
N LYS A 165 17.25 -10.75 1.52
CA LYS A 165 17.64 -12.13 1.91
C LYS A 165 16.90 -12.61 3.15
N ALA A 166 16.68 -11.71 4.13
CA ALA A 166 15.98 -12.03 5.36
C ALA A 166 14.49 -12.35 5.17
N LEU A 167 13.84 -11.71 4.19
CA LEU A 167 12.39 -11.78 4.02
C LEU A 167 11.94 -12.61 2.80
N CYS A 168 12.85 -13.03 1.90
CA CYS A 168 12.52 -13.93 0.81
C CYS A 168 12.15 -15.32 1.34
N SER A 169 11.09 -15.91 0.77
CA SER A 169 10.75 -17.33 0.96
C SER A 169 10.57 -18.01 -0.40
N GLN A 170 10.33 -19.32 -0.42
CA GLN A 170 10.23 -20.10 -1.66
C GLN A 170 9.20 -19.50 -2.64
N ASN A 171 8.03 -19.10 -2.14
CA ASN A 171 6.93 -18.57 -2.95
C ASN A 171 6.73 -17.05 -2.79
N PHE A 172 7.61 -16.35 -2.05
CA PHE A 172 7.57 -14.91 -1.93
C PHE A 172 8.93 -14.29 -2.21
N ARG A 173 9.09 -13.75 -3.43
CA ARG A 173 10.33 -13.12 -3.87
C ARG A 173 10.32 -11.65 -3.54
N ILE A 174 11.45 -11.15 -3.08
CA ILE A 174 11.67 -9.72 -2.86
C ILE A 174 12.80 -9.24 -3.78
N TYR A 175 12.58 -8.14 -4.47
CA TYR A 175 13.57 -7.47 -5.30
C TYR A 175 14.07 -6.22 -4.58
N ALA A 176 15.38 -6.10 -4.41
CA ALA A 176 16.00 -4.92 -3.82
C ALA A 176 15.97 -3.74 -4.79
N ASN A 177 15.77 -2.54 -4.27
CA ASN A 177 15.70 -1.28 -5.01
C ASN A 177 16.20 -0.14 -4.13
N THR A 178 16.64 0.98 -4.71
CA THR A 178 17.11 2.18 -3.98
C THR A 178 16.20 3.40 -4.16
N ASP A 179 15.14 3.31 -4.96
CA ASP A 179 14.17 4.38 -5.19
C ASP A 179 13.00 4.30 -4.20
N ILE A 180 13.23 4.72 -2.94
CA ILE A 180 12.19 4.76 -1.90
C ILE A 180 11.01 5.60 -2.36
N THR A 181 11.27 6.79 -2.89
CA THR A 181 10.26 7.74 -3.32
C THR A 181 9.36 7.15 -4.41
N GLY A 182 9.95 6.51 -5.42
CA GLY A 182 9.20 5.88 -6.50
C GLY A 182 8.34 4.71 -6.04
N VAL A 183 8.90 3.83 -5.20
CA VAL A 183 8.16 2.67 -4.67
C VAL A 183 6.98 3.11 -3.80
N GLU A 184 7.15 4.14 -2.97
CA GLU A 184 6.09 4.66 -2.12
C GLU A 184 5.01 5.38 -2.92
N LEU A 185 5.40 6.32 -3.81
CA LEU A 185 4.46 7.08 -4.63
C LEU A 185 3.66 6.19 -5.58
N ALA A 186 4.29 5.17 -6.17
CA ALA A 186 3.58 4.19 -6.98
C ALA A 186 2.48 3.48 -6.17
N GLY A 187 2.80 3.03 -4.95
CA GLY A 187 1.83 2.40 -4.05
C GLY A 187 0.68 3.32 -3.62
N ALA A 188 0.93 4.62 -3.45
CA ALA A 188 -0.10 5.60 -3.10
C ALA A 188 -1.02 5.93 -4.29
N THR A 189 -0.43 6.24 -5.46
CA THR A 189 -1.15 6.71 -6.64
C THR A 189 -1.95 5.62 -7.35
N LYS A 190 -1.51 4.36 -7.33
CA LYS A 190 -2.26 3.24 -7.94
C LYS A 190 -3.68 3.10 -7.41
N ASN A 191 -3.93 3.46 -6.14
CA ASN A 191 -5.24 3.36 -5.51
C ASN A 191 -6.27 4.28 -6.17
N ILE A 192 -5.82 5.41 -6.71
CA ILE A 192 -6.62 6.36 -7.49
C ILE A 192 -7.05 5.68 -8.80
N ILE A 193 -6.10 5.09 -9.51
CA ILE A 193 -6.39 4.42 -10.79
C ILE A 193 -7.29 3.18 -10.57
N ALA A 194 -7.10 2.47 -9.45
CA ALA A 194 -7.95 1.33 -9.11
C ALA A 194 -9.40 1.75 -8.83
N LEU A 195 -9.62 2.92 -8.22
CA LEU A 195 -10.94 3.49 -8.03
C LEU A 195 -11.60 3.84 -9.39
N ALA A 196 -10.84 4.49 -10.30
CA ALA A 196 -11.29 4.76 -11.67
C ALA A 196 -11.58 3.47 -12.46
N ALA A 197 -10.78 2.41 -12.29
CA ALA A 197 -11.03 1.12 -12.90
C ALA A 197 -12.35 0.49 -12.42
N GLY A 198 -12.68 0.68 -11.16
CA GLY A 198 -13.98 0.28 -10.61
C GLY A 198 -15.16 1.04 -11.27
N ILE A 199 -15.00 2.34 -11.54
CA ILE A 199 -15.99 3.13 -12.27
C ILE A 199 -16.16 2.60 -13.70
N VAL A 200 -15.06 2.30 -14.40
CA VAL A 200 -15.10 1.70 -15.75
C VAL A 200 -15.87 0.38 -15.75
N ASP A 201 -15.65 -0.47 -14.76
CA ASP A 201 -16.36 -1.74 -14.59
C ASP A 201 -17.86 -1.52 -14.32
N GLY A 202 -18.20 -0.62 -13.39
CA GLY A 202 -19.57 -0.32 -13.02
C GLY A 202 -20.38 0.27 -14.18
N LEU A 203 -19.77 1.14 -14.98
CA LEU A 203 -20.36 1.70 -16.22
C LEU A 203 -20.34 0.71 -17.41
N LYS A 204 -19.78 -0.50 -17.24
CA LYS A 204 -19.72 -1.57 -18.27
C LYS A 204 -19.04 -1.12 -19.57
N LEU A 205 -17.96 -0.36 -19.50
CA LEU A 205 -17.30 0.24 -20.66
C LEU A 205 -16.34 -0.71 -21.40
N GLY A 206 -16.17 -1.93 -20.91
CA GLY A 206 -15.41 -3.00 -21.54
C GLY A 206 -13.90 -2.92 -21.35
N ASP A 207 -13.21 -3.93 -21.88
CA ASP A 207 -11.78 -4.16 -21.65
C ASP A 207 -10.88 -3.12 -22.33
N ASN A 208 -11.27 -2.61 -23.51
CA ASN A 208 -10.49 -1.57 -24.19
C ASN A 208 -10.42 -0.27 -23.38
N CYS A 209 -11.52 0.15 -22.76
CA CYS A 209 -11.54 1.31 -21.87
C CYS A 209 -10.70 1.07 -20.63
N LYS A 210 -10.75 -0.13 -20.07
CA LYS A 210 -9.93 -0.50 -18.93
C LYS A 210 -8.44 -0.52 -19.27
N ALA A 211 -8.05 -1.10 -20.40
CA ALA A 211 -6.68 -1.09 -20.89
C ALA A 211 -6.16 0.34 -21.11
N LEU A 212 -6.96 1.20 -21.76
CA LEU A 212 -6.67 2.63 -21.93
C LEU A 212 -6.42 3.30 -20.57
N LEU A 213 -7.33 3.10 -19.59
CA LEU A 213 -7.20 3.67 -18.25
C LEU A 213 -5.91 3.21 -17.58
N LEU A 214 -5.57 1.92 -17.60
CA LEU A 214 -4.35 1.40 -16.98
C LEU A 214 -3.09 1.98 -17.62
N THR A 215 -3.03 2.03 -18.96
CA THR A 215 -1.90 2.59 -19.70
C THR A 215 -1.72 4.08 -19.40
N ARG A 216 -2.80 4.86 -19.49
CA ARG A 216 -2.74 6.31 -19.22
C ARG A 216 -2.56 6.61 -17.74
N GLY A 217 -3.13 5.80 -16.85
CA GLY A 217 -2.95 5.88 -15.42
C GLY A 217 -1.50 5.64 -15.01
N LEU A 218 -0.86 4.61 -15.54
CA LEU A 218 0.57 4.35 -15.29
C LEU A 218 1.44 5.53 -15.76
N HIS A 219 1.12 6.09 -16.94
CA HIS A 219 1.84 7.27 -17.44
C HIS A 219 1.66 8.49 -16.52
N GLU A 220 0.46 8.71 -16.02
CA GLU A 220 0.15 9.78 -15.06
C GLU A 220 0.90 9.58 -13.74
N MET A 221 0.87 8.36 -13.18
CA MET A 221 1.62 7.98 -11.98
C MET A 221 3.13 8.21 -12.16
N THR A 222 3.68 7.80 -13.31
CA THR A 222 5.10 7.97 -13.64
C THR A 222 5.47 9.45 -13.69
N ARG A 223 4.69 10.27 -14.39
CA ARG A 223 4.93 11.72 -14.50
C ARG A 223 4.94 12.39 -13.13
N PHE A 224 3.94 12.07 -12.30
CA PHE A 224 3.84 12.58 -10.94
C PHE A 224 5.06 12.19 -10.10
N GLY A 225 5.42 10.91 -10.11
CA GLY A 225 6.54 10.44 -9.31
C GLY A 225 7.89 11.01 -9.75
N VAL A 226 8.15 11.06 -11.07
CA VAL A 226 9.40 11.62 -11.61
C VAL A 226 9.52 13.11 -11.25
N ALA A 227 8.44 13.86 -11.31
CA ALA A 227 8.43 15.27 -10.90
C ALA A 227 8.76 15.46 -9.41
N LEU A 228 8.51 14.43 -8.58
CA LEU A 228 8.83 14.41 -7.14
C LEU A 228 10.14 13.66 -6.83
N GLY A 229 10.97 13.36 -7.83
CA GLY A 229 12.31 12.78 -7.67
C GLY A 229 12.39 11.26 -7.73
N ALA A 230 11.32 10.57 -8.13
CA ALA A 230 11.34 9.12 -8.37
C ALA A 230 12.02 8.75 -9.69
N GLN A 231 12.50 7.52 -9.78
CA GLN A 231 13.05 6.96 -11.02
C GLN A 231 11.92 6.42 -11.91
N LYS A 232 11.98 6.73 -13.21
CA LYS A 232 10.98 6.31 -14.20
C LYS A 232 10.86 4.79 -14.27
N GLU A 233 11.96 4.08 -14.17
CA GLU A 233 12.09 2.63 -14.25
C GLU A 233 11.30 1.90 -13.15
N THR A 234 11.16 2.50 -11.97
CA THR A 234 10.39 1.96 -10.86
C THR A 234 8.93 1.73 -11.24
N TYR A 235 8.37 2.59 -12.08
CA TYR A 235 6.97 2.49 -12.51
C TYR A 235 6.72 1.37 -13.53
N ALA A 236 7.74 0.94 -14.29
CA ALA A 236 7.65 -0.24 -15.15
C ALA A 236 7.80 -1.56 -14.39
N GLY A 237 8.20 -1.50 -13.11
CA GLY A 237 8.43 -2.64 -12.24
C GLY A 237 7.22 -3.10 -11.43
N LEU A 238 7.50 -3.94 -10.42
CA LEU A 238 6.48 -4.54 -9.55
C LEU A 238 5.71 -3.50 -8.72
N ALA A 239 6.38 -2.46 -8.21
CA ALA A 239 5.73 -1.43 -7.40
C ALA A 239 4.81 -0.52 -8.23
N GLY A 240 5.12 -0.30 -9.52
CA GLY A 240 4.31 0.48 -10.45
C GLY A 240 3.31 -0.40 -11.21
N MET A 241 3.69 -0.85 -12.42
CA MET A 241 2.84 -1.63 -13.32
C MET A 241 2.29 -2.89 -12.68
N GLY A 242 3.13 -3.67 -11.98
CA GLY A 242 2.71 -4.93 -11.36
C GLY A 242 1.58 -4.74 -10.36
N ASP A 243 1.75 -3.81 -9.42
CA ASP A 243 0.77 -3.53 -8.37
C ASP A 243 -0.48 -2.82 -8.92
N LEU A 244 -0.33 -1.99 -9.94
CA LEU A 244 -1.43 -1.36 -10.65
C LEU A 244 -2.35 -2.40 -11.31
N ILE A 245 -1.78 -3.31 -12.11
CA ILE A 245 -2.53 -4.36 -12.80
C ILE A 245 -3.24 -5.25 -11.77
N ALA A 246 -2.51 -5.78 -10.78
CA ALA A 246 -3.08 -6.63 -9.76
C ALA A 246 -4.26 -5.95 -9.04
N THR A 247 -4.11 -4.68 -8.66
CA THR A 247 -5.15 -3.94 -7.91
C THR A 247 -6.38 -3.62 -8.76
N CYS A 248 -6.20 -3.29 -10.04
CA CYS A 248 -7.30 -2.94 -10.94
C CYS A 248 -8.06 -4.15 -11.49
N MET A 249 -7.40 -5.33 -11.56
CA MET A 249 -8.00 -6.55 -12.10
C MET A 249 -8.61 -7.44 -11.01
N SER A 250 -8.11 -7.37 -9.78
CA SER A 250 -8.56 -8.24 -8.69
C SER A 250 -10.01 -8.01 -8.29
N PRO A 251 -10.81 -9.07 -8.13
CA PRO A 251 -12.15 -8.97 -7.55
C PRO A 251 -12.13 -8.57 -6.06
N HIS A 252 -11.01 -8.75 -5.39
CA HIS A 252 -10.82 -8.42 -3.96
C HIS A 252 -10.42 -6.96 -3.73
N GLY A 253 -10.23 -6.16 -4.80
CA GLY A 253 -9.77 -4.78 -4.72
C GLY A 253 -10.78 -3.83 -4.08
N ARG A 254 -10.53 -3.35 -2.84
CA ARG A 254 -11.40 -2.41 -2.11
C ARG A 254 -11.67 -1.12 -2.88
N ASN A 255 -10.63 -0.52 -3.46
CA ASN A 255 -10.78 0.69 -4.26
C ASN A 255 -11.60 0.43 -5.53
N ARG A 256 -11.36 -0.69 -6.22
CA ARG A 256 -12.15 -1.09 -7.38
C ARG A 256 -13.63 -1.29 -7.03
N ALA A 257 -13.93 -1.99 -5.93
CA ALA A 257 -15.31 -2.19 -5.45
C ALA A 257 -15.99 -0.86 -5.06
N ALA A 258 -15.25 0.09 -4.48
CA ALA A 258 -15.75 1.43 -4.20
C ALA A 258 -16.07 2.20 -5.50
N GLY A 259 -15.21 2.10 -6.52
CA GLY A 259 -15.46 2.70 -7.84
C GLY A 259 -16.71 2.16 -8.52
N GLN A 260 -16.98 0.86 -8.42
CA GLN A 260 -18.23 0.27 -8.93
C GLN A 260 -19.46 0.89 -8.25
N LYS A 261 -19.41 1.07 -6.92
CA LYS A 261 -20.50 1.72 -6.18
C LYS A 261 -20.70 3.20 -6.57
N LEU A 262 -19.61 3.92 -6.89
CA LEU A 262 -19.71 5.29 -7.43
C LEU A 262 -20.40 5.30 -8.80
N ALA A 263 -20.12 4.34 -9.67
CA ALA A 263 -20.79 4.18 -10.96
C ALA A 263 -22.28 3.86 -10.79
N ASP A 264 -22.67 3.16 -9.72
CA ASP A 264 -24.07 2.91 -9.34
C ASP A 264 -24.76 4.13 -8.70
N GLY A 265 -24.11 5.31 -8.69
CA GLY A 265 -24.65 6.54 -8.15
C GLY A 265 -24.56 6.67 -6.61
N LYS A 266 -23.79 5.81 -5.93
CA LYS A 266 -23.54 5.97 -4.48
C LYS A 266 -22.49 7.05 -4.25
N THR A 267 -22.71 7.89 -3.23
CA THR A 267 -21.75 8.92 -2.84
C THR A 267 -20.58 8.34 -2.05
N MET A 268 -19.47 9.08 -1.97
CA MET A 268 -18.32 8.73 -1.13
C MET A 268 -18.74 8.50 0.32
N ASP A 269 -19.54 9.40 0.89
CA ASP A 269 -20.03 9.30 2.28
C ASP A 269 -20.87 8.04 2.51
N TYR A 270 -21.75 7.71 1.55
CA TYR A 270 -22.51 6.46 1.62
C TYR A 270 -21.57 5.26 1.68
N ILE A 271 -20.54 5.22 0.81
CA ILE A 271 -19.61 4.09 0.74
C ILE A 271 -18.80 3.97 2.03
N ILE A 272 -18.29 5.07 2.58
CA ILE A 272 -17.53 5.09 3.84
C ILE A 272 -18.37 4.54 4.99
N ASN A 273 -19.62 4.97 5.10
CA ASN A 273 -20.52 4.55 6.19
C ASN A 273 -21.05 3.11 6.07
N HIS A 274 -20.91 2.48 4.89
CA HIS A 274 -21.37 1.11 4.64
C HIS A 274 -20.23 0.13 4.31
N THR A 275 -19.01 0.44 4.76
CA THR A 275 -17.87 -0.46 4.67
C THR A 275 -17.06 -0.45 5.96
N ASN A 276 -16.61 -1.62 6.39
CA ASN A 276 -15.72 -1.77 7.56
C ASN A 276 -14.25 -1.57 7.19
N MET A 277 -13.95 -1.31 5.92
CA MET A 277 -12.57 -1.21 5.43
C MET A 277 -12.27 0.20 4.90
N VAL A 278 -11.05 0.65 5.12
CA VAL A 278 -10.58 1.93 4.58
C VAL A 278 -10.42 1.84 3.07
N VAL A 279 -11.05 2.77 2.34
CA VAL A 279 -10.85 2.99 0.90
C VAL A 279 -9.79 4.08 0.75
N GLU A 280 -8.53 3.67 0.65
CA GLU A 280 -7.39 4.61 0.58
C GLU A 280 -7.47 5.52 -0.65
N GLY A 281 -8.04 5.05 -1.76
CA GLY A 281 -8.18 5.82 -3.01
C GLY A 281 -8.96 7.12 -2.84
N PHE A 282 -9.94 7.19 -1.94
CA PHE A 282 -10.69 8.42 -1.70
C PHE A 282 -9.76 9.54 -1.20
N PHE A 283 -9.03 9.26 -0.13
CA PHE A 283 -8.14 10.25 0.49
C PHE A 283 -6.89 10.51 -0.34
N ALA A 284 -6.35 9.47 -0.99
CA ALA A 284 -5.23 9.63 -1.90
C ALA A 284 -5.58 10.57 -3.06
N THR A 285 -6.80 10.51 -3.60
CA THR A 285 -7.25 11.40 -4.67
C THR A 285 -7.16 12.86 -4.27
N ASP A 286 -7.68 13.24 -3.10
CA ASP A 286 -7.65 14.63 -2.61
C ASP A 286 -6.21 15.13 -2.43
N ILE A 287 -5.41 14.36 -1.70
CA ILE A 287 -4.04 14.78 -1.34
C ILE A 287 -3.15 14.85 -2.58
N ILE A 288 -3.16 13.81 -3.41
CA ILE A 288 -2.33 13.75 -4.63
C ILE A 288 -2.75 14.81 -5.63
N TYR A 289 -4.05 15.10 -5.76
CA TYR A 289 -4.53 16.17 -6.63
C TYR A 289 -4.03 17.54 -6.17
N LYS A 290 -4.10 17.84 -4.86
CA LYS A 290 -3.57 19.08 -4.29
C LYS A 290 -2.06 19.20 -4.49
N MET A 291 -1.30 18.14 -4.20
CA MET A 291 0.14 18.12 -4.46
C MET A 291 0.46 18.34 -5.95
N ALA A 292 -0.32 17.73 -6.85
CA ALA A 292 -0.12 17.92 -8.29
C ALA A 292 -0.37 19.38 -8.72
N CYS A 293 -1.39 20.02 -8.15
CA CYS A 293 -1.65 21.44 -8.39
C CYS A 293 -0.51 22.34 -7.88
N GLU A 294 -0.01 22.11 -6.66
CA GLU A 294 1.10 22.86 -6.05
C GLU A 294 2.38 22.76 -6.87
N HIS A 295 2.65 21.58 -7.43
CA HIS A 295 3.83 21.31 -8.25
C HIS A 295 3.60 21.51 -9.76
N HIS A 296 2.44 22.01 -10.18
CA HIS A 296 2.05 22.21 -11.59
C HIS A 296 2.17 20.94 -12.45
N ILE A 297 1.82 19.78 -11.88
CA ILE A 297 1.87 18.48 -12.56
C ILE A 297 0.49 18.15 -13.13
N GLU A 298 0.44 17.89 -14.44
CA GLU A 298 -0.80 17.51 -15.11
C GLU A 298 -1.22 16.08 -14.78
N MET A 299 -2.34 15.92 -14.04
CA MET A 299 -2.90 14.63 -13.63
C MET A 299 -4.40 14.54 -14.00
N PRO A 300 -4.75 14.35 -15.28
CA PRO A 300 -6.13 14.44 -15.74
C PRO A 300 -7.06 13.37 -15.18
N ILE A 301 -6.59 12.13 -14.99
CA ILE A 301 -7.43 11.06 -14.41
C ILE A 301 -7.68 11.35 -12.93
N THR A 302 -6.64 11.72 -12.20
CA THR A 302 -6.76 12.11 -10.79
C THR A 302 -7.69 13.31 -10.61
N LYS A 303 -7.56 14.34 -11.48
CA LYS A 303 -8.46 15.50 -11.49
C LYS A 303 -9.91 15.10 -11.72
N ALA A 304 -10.18 14.31 -12.76
CA ALA A 304 -11.53 13.86 -13.08
C ALA A 304 -12.15 13.07 -11.91
N LEU A 305 -11.34 12.24 -11.26
CA LEU A 305 -11.79 11.49 -10.07
C LEU A 305 -12.02 12.41 -8.86
N TYR A 306 -11.18 13.44 -8.67
CA TYR A 306 -11.39 14.45 -7.63
C TYR A 306 -12.73 15.17 -7.83
N GLU A 307 -13.05 15.59 -9.06
CA GLU A 307 -14.32 16.23 -9.39
C GLU A 307 -15.52 15.31 -9.12
N VAL A 308 -15.38 14.00 -9.38
CA VAL A 308 -16.43 13.00 -9.05
C VAL A 308 -16.62 12.86 -7.54
N LEU A 309 -15.54 12.83 -6.77
CA LEU A 309 -15.59 12.56 -5.32
C LEU A 309 -15.97 13.78 -4.48
N TYR A 310 -15.52 14.97 -4.89
CA TYR A 310 -15.55 16.17 -4.06
C TYR A 310 -16.35 17.33 -4.67
N GLU A 311 -16.69 17.25 -5.97
CA GLU A 311 -17.45 18.30 -6.69
C GLU A 311 -18.75 17.75 -7.31
N GLU A 312 -19.17 16.54 -6.90
CA GLU A 312 -20.44 15.90 -7.31
C GLU A 312 -20.61 15.73 -8.83
N LYS A 313 -19.50 15.74 -9.60
CA LYS A 313 -19.55 15.50 -11.04
C LYS A 313 -19.93 14.04 -11.29
N SER A 314 -20.82 13.77 -12.25
CA SER A 314 -21.17 12.41 -12.58
C SER A 314 -19.97 11.66 -13.23
N PRO A 315 -19.74 10.36 -12.90
CA PRO A 315 -18.67 9.58 -13.52
C PRO A 315 -18.73 9.53 -15.05
N ALA A 316 -19.92 9.50 -15.63
CA ALA A 316 -20.10 9.49 -17.07
C ALA A 316 -19.67 10.82 -17.73
N LEU A 317 -19.97 11.95 -17.10
CA LEU A 317 -19.54 13.27 -17.59
C LEU A 317 -18.02 13.41 -17.48
N ALA A 318 -17.44 13.03 -16.35
CA ALA A 318 -15.99 13.05 -16.14
C ALA A 318 -15.24 12.22 -17.23
N LEU A 319 -15.76 11.04 -17.56
CA LEU A 319 -15.21 10.23 -18.65
C LEU A 319 -15.35 10.90 -20.01
N ALA A 320 -16.52 11.47 -20.34
CA ALA A 320 -16.75 12.15 -21.60
C ALA A 320 -15.77 13.33 -21.81
N GLU A 321 -15.51 14.10 -20.75
CA GLU A 321 -14.53 15.19 -20.79
C GLU A 321 -13.09 14.67 -20.98
N LEU A 322 -12.72 13.56 -20.31
CA LEU A 322 -11.41 12.93 -20.51
C LEU A 322 -11.22 12.45 -21.95
N MET A 323 -12.24 11.88 -22.55
CA MET A 323 -12.23 11.42 -23.97
C MET A 323 -12.25 12.58 -24.97
N GLY A 324 -12.84 13.71 -24.61
CA GLY A 324 -12.91 14.92 -25.44
C GLY A 324 -11.66 15.81 -25.40
N ARG A 325 -10.60 15.42 -24.68
CA ARG A 325 -9.34 16.17 -24.63
C ARG A 325 -8.62 16.18 -25.97
N ASP A 326 -7.78 17.20 -26.18
CA ASP A 326 -6.96 17.34 -27.38
C ASP A 326 -6.16 16.06 -27.69
N ILE A 327 -6.07 15.75 -28.96
CA ILE A 327 -5.29 14.61 -29.47
C ILE A 327 -3.81 14.86 -29.19
N LYS A 328 -3.14 13.90 -28.58
CA LYS A 328 -1.71 13.95 -28.25
C LYS A 328 -0.94 12.84 -28.94
N ILE A 329 0.34 13.08 -29.19
CA ILE A 329 1.28 12.02 -29.60
C ILE A 329 1.48 11.07 -28.41
N GLU A 330 1.46 9.74 -28.65
CA GLU A 330 1.54 8.76 -27.59
C GLU A 330 2.91 8.73 -26.90
N VAL A 331 3.97 8.87 -27.68
CA VAL A 331 5.36 8.86 -27.20
C VAL A 331 5.95 10.25 -27.33
N SER A 332 6.37 10.80 -26.22
CA SER A 332 7.08 12.08 -26.16
C SER A 332 8.24 11.97 -25.18
#